data_8775ce589d981036ade8b9245fd3dd10
#
_entry.id   8775ce589d981036ade8b9245fd3dd10
#
_cell.length_a   1.000
_cell.length_b   1.000
_cell.length_c   1.000
_cell.angle_alpha   90.00
_cell.angle_beta   90.00
_cell.angle_gamma   90.00
#
_symmetry.space_group_name_H-M   'P 1'
#
loop_
_entity.id
_entity.type
_entity.pdbx_description
1 polymer ?
#
loop_
_entity_poly.entity_id
_entity_poly.type
_entity_poly.pdbx_seq_one_letter_code
_entity_poly.pdbx_strand_id
1 'polypeptide(L)'
;MATLVAMPKIRMKIRAFPADVFPPFFPQSHNKSSVFHGRRRSFSVSAKSTQHPVRVRFAPSPTGNLHVGGARTALFNYLFARSNGGKFVLRIEDTDLERSTKESEEAVLHDLSWLGLNWDEGPGVDGEYGPYRQSERNLLYKQYAEKLVESGHVYRCFCSSEELEKMKEIAKLKQLPPVYTGKWANATDKEVQEELERGTPYTYRFRVPKEGSLKINDLIRGEVSWNLNTLGDFVIMRSNGQPVYNFCVTVDDATMAISHVIRAEEHLPNTLRQALIYKALGFQMPDFAHVSLILAPDRSKLSKRHGATSVGQYREMGYLPQAMVNYLALLGWGDGTENEFFTLEKLVEKFTIGRVNKSGAIFDSTKLRWMNGQHLRALPSEELTKLIGEQWKNTGLLTDSEGSFVEEAVELLKDGIDLTPDSDKALFNLLSYPLHDTLSSAEAKPVLEDKLSEFAASFIAAYDSGELVGALEEGHAGWQKWVKSFGKSLKRKGKSLFMPLRVLLTGKFHGPDMGTSVLLLHKAGKSGIIAPQAGFVTIDERFKILREVDWEALIKDQPLQETATIVSN
;
A
#
# COMPACT_ATOMS: atom_id res chain seq x y z
N MET A 1 36.13 -4.26 -42.99
CA MET A 1 35.15 -3.31 -43.50
C MET A 1 33.98 -3.35 -42.51
N ALA A 2 33.95 -2.37 -41.61
CA ALA A 2 32.89 -2.25 -40.62
C ALA A 2 32.07 -1.02 -41.00
N THR A 3 30.80 -1.22 -41.32
CA THR A 3 29.86 -0.21 -41.77
C THR A 3 29.31 0.52 -40.53
N LEU A 4 29.67 1.80 -40.36
CA LEU A 4 29.07 2.70 -39.38
C LEU A 4 27.65 3.04 -39.84
N VAL A 5 26.65 2.66 -39.05
CA VAL A 5 25.28 3.14 -39.20
C VAL A 5 25.14 4.44 -38.37
N ALA A 6 24.88 5.54 -39.05
CA ALA A 6 24.68 6.86 -38.49
C ALA A 6 23.31 6.94 -37.78
N MET A 7 23.33 7.32 -36.47
CA MET A 7 22.11 7.65 -35.72
C MET A 7 21.56 9.04 -36.15
N PRO A 8 20.26 9.22 -36.24
CA PRO A 8 19.68 10.53 -36.58
C PRO A 8 19.80 11.49 -35.40
N LYS A 9 20.30 12.70 -35.67
CA LYS A 9 20.33 13.84 -34.75
C LYS A 9 18.90 14.31 -34.47
N ILE A 10 18.37 14.03 -33.28
CA ILE A 10 17.12 14.61 -32.78
C ILE A 10 17.39 16.08 -32.48
N ARG A 11 16.88 16.98 -33.33
CA ARG A 11 16.84 18.41 -33.06
C ARG A 11 15.73 18.69 -32.05
N MET A 12 16.08 18.90 -30.77
CA MET A 12 15.16 19.44 -29.78
C MET A 12 14.77 20.86 -30.17
N LYS A 13 13.51 21.06 -30.52
CA LYS A 13 12.93 22.41 -30.66
C LYS A 13 12.63 22.94 -29.27
N ILE A 14 13.53 23.73 -28.70
CA ILE A 14 13.25 24.54 -27.51
C ILE A 14 12.23 25.60 -27.96
N ARG A 15 10.97 25.47 -27.58
CA ARG A 15 9.99 26.55 -27.69
C ARG A 15 10.34 27.58 -26.62
N ALA A 16 10.82 28.75 -27.02
CA ALA A 16 10.89 29.92 -26.16
C ALA A 16 9.47 30.30 -25.75
N PHE A 17 9.25 30.46 -24.44
CA PHE A 17 8.02 31.02 -23.92
C PHE A 17 7.88 32.47 -24.35
N PRO A 18 6.68 32.93 -24.72
CA PRO A 18 6.45 34.33 -25.09
C PRO A 18 6.78 35.24 -23.91
N ALA A 19 7.50 36.32 -24.15
CA ALA A 19 7.98 37.29 -23.14
C ALA A 19 6.84 38.14 -22.50
N ASP A 20 5.59 37.94 -22.88
CA ASP A 20 4.50 38.91 -22.62
C ASP A 20 3.56 38.54 -21.47
N VAL A 21 3.93 37.63 -20.57
CA VAL A 21 3.04 37.18 -19.47
C VAL A 21 3.34 37.88 -18.13
N PHE A 22 4.23 38.87 -18.07
CA PHE A 22 4.52 39.57 -16.80
C PHE A 22 4.16 41.06 -16.89
N PRO A 23 3.23 41.56 -16.07
CA PRO A 23 3.05 43.00 -15.90
C PRO A 23 4.22 43.59 -15.08
N PRO A 24 4.76 44.76 -15.47
CA PRO A 24 5.78 45.47 -14.72
C PRO A 24 5.15 46.23 -13.56
N PHE A 25 5.37 45.80 -12.33
CA PHE A 25 5.03 46.60 -11.14
C PHE A 25 6.17 46.59 -10.14
N PHE A 26 7.04 47.63 -10.26
CA PHE A 26 7.80 48.17 -9.12
C PHE A 26 7.61 49.68 -9.06
N PRO A 27 7.13 50.26 -7.97
CA PRO A 27 7.18 51.70 -7.75
C PRO A 27 8.55 52.10 -7.25
N GLN A 28 9.14 53.12 -7.89
CA GLN A 28 10.37 53.79 -7.47
C GLN A 28 10.17 54.39 -6.07
N SER A 29 11.14 54.17 -5.20
CA SER A 29 11.18 54.69 -3.83
C SER A 29 11.60 56.17 -3.83
N HIS A 30 10.75 57.07 -3.39
CA HIS A 30 11.13 58.37 -2.90
C HIS A 30 11.32 58.31 -1.39
N ASN A 31 12.52 58.66 -0.92
CA ASN A 31 12.88 58.85 0.47
C ASN A 31 12.02 59.91 1.15
N LYS A 32 11.28 59.52 2.20
CA LYS A 32 10.86 60.42 3.30
C LYS A 32 10.94 59.66 4.61
N SER A 33 11.84 60.09 5.48
CA SER A 33 11.95 59.65 6.87
C SER A 33 10.70 59.89 7.66
N SER A 34 10.07 58.84 8.21
CA SER A 34 9.06 58.95 9.26
C SER A 34 9.22 57.81 10.26
N VAL A 35 9.19 58.19 11.52
CA VAL A 35 9.29 57.38 12.72
C VAL A 35 8.27 56.25 12.68
N PHE A 36 8.72 54.96 12.71
CA PHE A 36 7.85 53.81 12.65
C PHE A 36 7.61 53.22 14.05
N HIS A 37 6.37 53.29 14.52
CA HIS A 37 5.85 52.41 15.55
C HIS A 37 5.73 50.98 14.98
N GLY A 38 6.41 50.03 15.64
CA GLY A 38 6.46 48.66 15.19
C GLY A 38 5.09 47.93 15.16
N ARG A 39 4.48 47.89 14.01
CA ARG A 39 3.39 46.94 13.76
C ARG A 39 3.98 45.62 13.29
N ARG A 40 3.82 44.55 14.10
CA ARG A 40 4.12 43.18 13.69
C ARG A 40 3.35 42.89 12.39
N ARG A 41 4.05 42.74 11.27
CA ARG A 41 3.46 42.34 9.99
C ARG A 41 3.24 40.82 9.99
N SER A 42 2.00 40.39 10.14
CA SER A 42 1.60 39.03 9.81
C SER A 42 1.27 38.97 8.32
N PHE A 43 1.87 38.05 7.60
CA PHE A 43 1.52 37.77 6.21
C PHE A 43 0.56 36.58 6.18
N SER A 44 -0.70 36.81 5.87
CA SER A 44 -1.63 35.74 5.53
C SER A 44 -1.65 35.56 4.02
N VAL A 45 -1.34 34.38 3.55
CA VAL A 45 -1.58 33.99 2.15
C VAL A 45 -2.91 33.28 2.13
N SER A 46 -3.97 33.98 1.72
CA SER A 46 -5.26 33.36 1.41
C SER A 46 -5.17 32.82 -0.01
N ALA A 47 -5.24 31.51 -0.17
CA ALA A 47 -5.40 30.89 -1.48
C ALA A 47 -6.74 31.36 -2.07
N LYS A 48 -6.69 32.13 -3.17
CA LYS A 48 -7.87 32.35 -4.02
C LYS A 48 -8.09 31.04 -4.78
N SER A 49 -9.30 30.48 -4.67
CA SER A 49 -9.77 29.39 -5.52
C SER A 49 -9.41 29.69 -6.97
N THR A 50 -8.45 28.99 -7.50
CA THR A 50 -7.96 29.16 -8.86
C THR A 50 -8.92 28.47 -9.82
N GLN A 51 -9.36 29.16 -10.87
CA GLN A 51 -10.09 28.57 -12.01
C GLN A 51 -9.22 27.64 -12.89
N HIS A 52 -8.05 27.21 -12.38
CA HIS A 52 -7.19 26.28 -13.08
C HIS A 52 -7.63 24.84 -12.82
N PRO A 53 -7.55 23.95 -13.81
CA PRO A 53 -7.89 22.54 -13.63
C PRO A 53 -7.01 21.93 -12.52
N VAL A 54 -7.61 21.04 -11.73
CA VAL A 54 -6.90 20.35 -10.64
C VAL A 54 -5.73 19.56 -11.21
N ARG A 55 -4.54 19.79 -10.67
CA ARG A 55 -3.31 19.03 -10.98
C ARG A 55 -2.63 18.70 -9.66
N VAL A 56 -2.47 17.43 -9.42
CA VAL A 56 -1.80 16.89 -8.24
C VAL A 56 -0.66 15.98 -8.64
N ARG A 57 0.24 15.69 -7.72
CA ARG A 57 1.36 14.80 -8.03
C ARG A 57 1.68 13.84 -6.88
N PHE A 58 2.04 12.64 -7.24
CA PHE A 58 2.84 11.76 -6.39
C PHE A 58 4.30 11.89 -6.81
N ALA A 59 5.19 12.06 -5.83
CA ALA A 59 6.59 12.40 -6.11
C ALA A 59 7.52 11.52 -5.26
N PRO A 60 7.63 10.21 -5.57
CA PRO A 60 8.47 9.29 -4.83
C PRO A 60 9.95 9.46 -5.15
N SER A 61 10.81 9.29 -4.12
CA SER A 61 12.23 9.02 -4.31
C SER A 61 12.43 7.52 -4.50
N PRO A 62 13.10 7.07 -5.60
CA PRO A 62 13.26 5.66 -5.93
C PRO A 62 14.41 5.03 -5.11
N THR A 63 14.25 4.98 -3.79
CA THR A 63 15.26 4.48 -2.83
C THR A 63 14.88 3.12 -2.22
N GLY A 64 13.92 2.43 -2.79
CA GLY A 64 13.40 1.12 -2.37
C GLY A 64 11.96 0.91 -2.80
N ASN A 65 11.35 -0.16 -2.27
CA ASN A 65 9.98 -0.55 -2.59
C ASN A 65 8.95 0.49 -2.10
N LEU A 66 7.82 0.58 -2.77
CA LEU A 66 6.72 1.48 -2.39
C LEU A 66 6.13 1.08 -1.02
N HIS A 67 6.38 1.91 -0.01
CA HIS A 67 5.81 1.73 1.32
C HIS A 67 4.30 2.05 1.32
N VAL A 68 3.51 1.35 2.14
CA VAL A 68 2.05 1.57 2.24
C VAL A 68 1.67 3.04 2.55
N GLY A 69 2.52 3.77 3.27
CA GLY A 69 2.34 5.21 3.50
C GLY A 69 2.46 6.05 2.23
N GLY A 70 3.43 5.70 1.38
CA GLY A 70 3.57 6.29 0.04
C GLY A 70 2.40 5.93 -0.86
N ALA A 71 2.01 4.65 -0.87
CA ALA A 71 0.86 4.16 -1.63
C ALA A 71 -0.45 4.86 -1.25
N ARG A 72 -0.71 5.06 0.06
CA ARG A 72 -1.87 5.85 0.52
C ARG A 72 -1.79 7.30 0.04
N THR A 73 -0.61 7.91 0.08
CA THR A 73 -0.43 9.28 -0.42
C THR A 73 -0.67 9.36 -1.93
N ALA A 74 -0.18 8.40 -2.70
CA ALA A 74 -0.48 8.28 -4.13
C ALA A 74 -1.97 8.11 -4.38
N LEU A 75 -2.63 7.21 -3.64
CA LEU A 75 -4.08 6.99 -3.72
C LEU A 75 -4.88 8.26 -3.45
N PHE A 76 -4.55 9.03 -2.40
CA PHE A 76 -5.28 10.26 -2.08
C PHE A 76 -5.09 11.33 -3.16
N ASN A 77 -3.90 11.44 -3.76
CA ASN A 77 -3.69 12.28 -4.93
C ASN A 77 -4.52 11.80 -6.12
N TYR A 78 -4.50 10.51 -6.42
CA TYR A 78 -5.29 9.91 -7.49
C TYR A 78 -6.79 10.16 -7.31
N LEU A 79 -7.33 9.85 -6.12
CA LEU A 79 -8.74 10.03 -5.82
C LEU A 79 -9.13 11.52 -5.92
N PHE A 80 -8.30 12.43 -5.41
CA PHE A 80 -8.55 13.87 -5.50
C PHE A 80 -8.53 14.36 -6.95
N ALA A 81 -7.59 13.89 -7.78
CA ALA A 81 -7.57 14.21 -9.19
C ALA A 81 -8.85 13.72 -9.90
N ARG A 82 -9.16 12.44 -9.75
CA ARG A 82 -10.30 11.81 -10.44
C ARG A 82 -11.65 12.39 -10.00
N SER A 83 -11.85 12.62 -8.70
CA SER A 83 -13.10 13.21 -8.17
C SER A 83 -13.33 14.66 -8.63
N ASN A 84 -12.28 15.37 -9.03
CA ASN A 84 -12.37 16.76 -9.50
C ASN A 84 -12.14 16.90 -11.02
N GLY A 85 -12.09 15.81 -11.78
CA GLY A 85 -11.84 15.84 -13.23
C GLY A 85 -10.46 16.39 -13.59
N GLY A 86 -9.48 16.26 -12.69
CA GLY A 86 -8.13 16.79 -12.82
C GLY A 86 -7.10 15.76 -13.29
N LYS A 87 -5.83 16.14 -13.22
CA LYS A 87 -4.67 15.34 -13.65
C LYS A 87 -3.88 14.81 -12.44
N PHE A 88 -3.52 13.54 -12.51
CA PHE A 88 -2.60 12.88 -11.60
C PHE A 88 -1.23 12.74 -12.25
N VAL A 89 -0.23 13.45 -11.74
CA VAL A 89 1.14 13.49 -12.27
C VAL A 89 2.04 12.60 -11.42
N LEU A 90 2.91 11.84 -12.05
CA LEU A 90 3.99 11.10 -11.39
C LEU A 90 5.33 11.79 -11.67
N ARG A 91 6.05 12.17 -10.62
CA ARG A 91 7.41 12.74 -10.72
C ARG A 91 8.38 11.93 -9.90
N ILE A 92 9.50 11.52 -10.50
CA ILE A 92 10.56 10.78 -9.80
C ILE A 92 11.57 11.77 -9.20
N GLU A 93 11.76 11.69 -7.89
CA GLU A 93 12.71 12.54 -7.14
C GLU A 93 14.02 11.77 -6.91
N ASP A 94 14.83 11.67 -7.96
CA ASP A 94 16.07 10.90 -8.07
C ASP A 94 17.35 11.75 -7.92
N THR A 95 17.29 12.87 -7.22
CA THR A 95 18.45 13.74 -6.97
C THR A 95 19.50 13.13 -6.05
N ASP A 96 19.16 12.11 -5.28
CA ASP A 96 20.09 11.32 -4.47
C ASP A 96 20.60 10.12 -5.30
N LEU A 97 21.60 10.36 -6.12
CA LEU A 97 22.15 9.37 -7.05
C LEU A 97 22.76 8.13 -6.39
N GLU A 98 23.17 8.23 -5.11
CA GLU A 98 23.73 7.08 -4.38
C GLU A 98 22.66 6.09 -3.93
N ARG A 99 21.46 6.58 -3.60
CA ARG A 99 20.36 5.76 -3.10
C ARG A 99 19.25 5.49 -4.13
N SER A 100 19.23 6.25 -5.21
CA SER A 100 18.23 6.08 -6.28
C SER A 100 18.72 5.05 -7.28
N THR A 101 17.94 3.99 -7.48
CA THR A 101 18.25 2.94 -8.45
C THR A 101 17.12 2.76 -9.45
N LYS A 102 17.47 2.28 -10.65
CA LYS A 102 16.50 2.02 -11.72
C LYS A 102 15.52 0.91 -11.31
N GLU A 103 16.02 -0.11 -10.64
CA GLU A 103 15.21 -1.23 -10.14
C GLU A 103 14.17 -0.76 -9.11
N SER A 104 14.56 0.18 -8.23
CA SER A 104 13.63 0.79 -7.27
C SER A 104 12.58 1.67 -7.96
N GLU A 105 12.94 2.38 -9.02
CA GLU A 105 11.98 3.13 -9.84
C GLU A 105 10.98 2.17 -10.50
N GLU A 106 11.46 1.15 -11.19
CA GLU A 106 10.62 0.15 -11.85
C GLU A 106 9.67 -0.55 -10.85
N ALA A 107 10.15 -0.87 -9.64
CA ALA A 107 9.33 -1.45 -8.59
C ALA A 107 8.19 -0.50 -8.15
N VAL A 108 8.47 0.79 -7.98
CA VAL A 108 7.46 1.79 -7.64
C VAL A 108 6.42 1.94 -8.75
N LEU A 109 6.84 2.00 -10.03
CA LEU A 109 5.95 2.10 -11.18
C LEU A 109 5.04 0.86 -11.28
N HIS A 110 5.62 -0.32 -11.10
CA HIS A 110 4.88 -1.59 -11.10
C HIS A 110 3.86 -1.65 -9.95
N ASP A 111 4.24 -1.26 -8.73
CA ASP A 111 3.34 -1.27 -7.58
C ASP A 111 2.17 -0.28 -7.75
N LEU A 112 2.41 0.91 -8.31
CA LEU A 112 1.35 1.87 -8.63
C LEU A 112 0.39 1.33 -9.70
N SER A 113 0.91 0.72 -10.75
CA SER A 113 0.11 0.10 -11.83
C SER A 113 -0.70 -1.08 -11.29
N TRP A 114 -0.11 -1.91 -10.43
CA TRP A 114 -0.81 -3.02 -9.79
C TRP A 114 -1.98 -2.54 -8.91
N LEU A 115 -1.81 -1.40 -8.21
CA LEU A 115 -2.91 -0.77 -7.45
C LEU A 115 -3.97 -0.09 -8.35
N GLY A 116 -3.77 -0.03 -9.67
CA GLY A 116 -4.66 0.67 -10.59
C GLY A 116 -4.52 2.21 -10.55
N LEU A 117 -3.43 2.72 -9.96
CA LEU A 117 -3.18 4.16 -9.83
C LEU A 117 -2.40 4.70 -11.02
N ASN A 118 -2.96 4.58 -12.21
CA ASN A 118 -2.34 5.05 -13.44
C ASN A 118 -2.31 6.58 -13.51
N TRP A 119 -1.15 7.13 -13.90
CA TRP A 119 -0.90 8.57 -13.99
C TRP A 119 -1.15 9.10 -15.41
N ASP A 120 -1.52 10.38 -15.47
CA ASP A 120 -1.83 11.07 -16.73
C ASP A 120 -0.60 11.67 -17.39
N GLU A 121 0.43 11.97 -16.59
CA GLU A 121 1.70 12.53 -17.03
C GLU A 121 2.81 12.01 -16.12
N GLY A 122 3.94 11.66 -16.68
CA GLY A 122 5.07 11.10 -15.93
C GLY A 122 5.91 10.12 -16.74
N PRO A 123 6.81 9.38 -16.11
CA PRO A 123 7.64 8.37 -16.77
C PRO A 123 6.79 7.36 -17.55
N GLY A 124 7.13 7.12 -18.80
CA GLY A 124 6.46 6.15 -19.69
C GLY A 124 5.17 6.64 -20.34
N VAL A 125 4.61 7.78 -19.90
CA VAL A 125 3.40 8.40 -20.47
C VAL A 125 3.73 9.75 -21.10
N ASP A 126 4.82 10.40 -20.63
CA ASP A 126 5.22 11.77 -20.98
C ASP A 126 4.19 12.83 -20.55
N GLY A 127 4.14 13.97 -21.25
CA GLY A 127 3.24 15.07 -20.98
C GLY A 127 3.84 16.43 -21.37
N GLU A 128 3.08 17.51 -21.09
CA GLU A 128 3.47 18.87 -21.52
C GLU A 128 4.57 19.52 -20.66
N TYR A 129 4.77 19.03 -19.42
CA TYR A 129 5.61 19.66 -18.40
C TYR A 129 6.89 18.87 -18.11
N GLY A 130 7.22 17.89 -18.95
CA GLY A 130 8.42 17.07 -18.79
C GLY A 130 9.73 17.85 -18.88
N PRO A 131 10.86 17.22 -18.54
CA PRO A 131 10.98 15.83 -18.07
C PRO A 131 10.44 15.63 -16.66
N TYR A 132 10.07 14.36 -16.32
CA TYR A 132 9.44 14.02 -15.04
C TYR A 132 10.40 13.34 -14.05
N ARG A 133 11.70 13.30 -14.33
CA ARG A 133 12.78 12.94 -13.40
C ARG A 133 13.56 14.17 -13.02
N GLN A 134 13.80 14.35 -11.72
CA GLN A 134 14.53 15.53 -11.23
C GLN A 134 15.96 15.58 -11.74
N SER A 135 16.64 14.45 -11.89
CA SER A 135 17.99 14.36 -12.47
C SER A 135 18.10 14.95 -13.87
N GLU A 136 17.02 14.98 -14.64
CA GLU A 136 16.96 15.51 -16.01
C GLU A 136 16.65 17.02 -16.04
N ARG A 137 16.41 17.66 -14.89
CA ARG A 137 15.97 19.07 -14.77
C ARG A 137 17.04 20.04 -14.22
N ASN A 138 18.28 19.59 -14.08
CA ASN A 138 19.36 20.36 -13.47
C ASN A 138 19.56 21.76 -14.07
N LEU A 139 19.42 21.91 -15.39
CA LEU A 139 19.51 23.21 -16.05
C LEU A 139 18.42 24.18 -15.61
N LEU A 140 17.21 23.69 -15.42
CA LEU A 140 16.09 24.48 -14.92
C LEU A 140 16.33 24.96 -13.49
N TYR A 141 16.82 24.10 -12.61
CA TYR A 141 17.15 24.48 -11.24
C TYR A 141 18.24 25.54 -11.20
N LYS A 142 19.28 25.40 -12.02
CA LYS A 142 20.35 26.40 -12.13
C LYS A 142 19.81 27.77 -12.56
N GLN A 143 18.94 27.83 -13.58
CA GLN A 143 18.32 29.07 -14.03
C GLN A 143 17.52 29.76 -12.93
N TYR A 144 16.72 29.03 -12.15
CA TYR A 144 15.94 29.62 -11.06
C TYR A 144 16.80 29.98 -9.84
N ALA A 145 17.88 29.26 -9.58
CA ALA A 145 18.83 29.63 -8.55
C ALA A 145 19.54 30.95 -8.91
N GLU A 146 19.95 31.14 -10.17
CA GLU A 146 20.56 32.40 -10.66
C GLU A 146 19.59 33.59 -10.54
N LYS A 147 18.30 33.41 -10.91
CA LYS A 147 17.28 34.45 -10.68
C LYS A 147 17.16 34.86 -9.22
N LEU A 148 17.26 33.90 -8.28
CA LEU A 148 17.20 34.18 -6.85
C LEU A 148 18.48 34.92 -6.36
N VAL A 149 19.63 34.67 -6.98
CA VAL A 149 20.88 35.43 -6.72
C VAL A 149 20.72 36.86 -7.23
N GLU A 150 20.30 37.05 -8.47
CA GLU A 150 20.08 38.38 -9.09
C GLU A 150 19.09 39.23 -8.30
N SER A 151 18.01 38.59 -7.79
CA SER A 151 17.03 39.30 -6.95
C SER A 151 17.44 39.51 -5.50
N GLY A 152 18.63 39.07 -5.10
CA GLY A 152 19.20 39.24 -3.75
C GLY A 152 18.56 38.33 -2.68
N HIS A 153 17.67 37.41 -3.07
CA HIS A 153 17.08 36.43 -2.14
C HIS A 153 18.02 35.28 -1.80
N VAL A 154 19.06 35.09 -2.60
CA VAL A 154 20.07 34.04 -2.41
C VAL A 154 21.46 34.66 -2.49
N TYR A 155 22.41 34.11 -1.74
CA TYR A 155 23.80 34.51 -1.75
C TYR A 155 24.76 33.32 -1.76
N ARG A 156 26.01 33.54 -2.16
CA ARG A 156 27.07 32.55 -2.10
C ARG A 156 27.58 32.41 -0.69
N CYS A 157 27.67 31.21 -0.18
CA CYS A 157 28.18 30.90 1.15
C CYS A 157 29.40 29.99 1.02
N PHE A 158 30.58 30.49 1.42
CA PHE A 158 31.86 29.80 1.35
C PHE A 158 32.27 29.14 2.69
N CYS A 159 31.32 28.99 3.64
CA CYS A 159 31.60 28.28 4.89
C CYS A 159 31.99 26.84 4.64
N SER A 160 33.10 26.40 5.24
CA SER A 160 33.52 25.01 5.25
C SER A 160 32.61 24.15 6.16
N SER A 161 32.70 22.83 6.02
CA SER A 161 31.97 21.89 6.89
C SER A 161 32.39 22.04 8.34
N GLU A 162 33.69 22.28 8.61
CA GLU A 162 34.26 22.48 9.95
C GLU A 162 33.74 23.77 10.58
N GLU A 163 33.65 24.88 9.81
CA GLU A 163 33.07 26.13 10.30
C GLU A 163 31.59 25.95 10.68
N LEU A 164 30.83 25.26 9.85
CA LEU A 164 29.39 24.98 10.11
C LEU A 164 29.21 24.10 11.35
N GLU A 165 30.06 23.09 11.54
CA GLU A 165 29.99 22.23 12.72
C GLU A 165 30.33 22.99 14.00
N LYS A 166 31.41 23.82 14.00
CA LYS A 166 31.74 24.71 15.11
C LYS A 166 30.58 25.66 15.46
N MET A 167 29.89 26.20 14.44
CA MET A 167 28.68 27.02 14.69
C MET A 167 27.60 26.26 15.42
N LYS A 168 27.34 25.00 15.04
CA LYS A 168 26.36 24.13 15.72
C LYS A 168 26.78 23.81 17.15
N GLU A 169 28.03 23.48 17.38
CA GLU A 169 28.56 23.20 18.72
C GLU A 169 28.43 24.43 19.65
N ILE A 170 28.77 25.62 19.16
CA ILE A 170 28.61 26.86 19.91
C ILE A 170 27.15 27.15 20.23
N ALA A 171 26.25 26.93 19.27
CA ALA A 171 24.80 27.06 19.49
C ALA A 171 24.31 26.08 20.55
N LYS A 172 24.76 24.81 20.50
CA LYS A 172 24.45 23.78 21.49
C LYS A 172 24.94 24.16 22.88
N LEU A 173 26.19 24.62 23.02
CA LEU A 173 26.75 25.08 24.30
C LEU A 173 25.95 26.24 24.90
N LYS A 174 25.43 27.13 24.05
CA LYS A 174 24.61 28.29 24.45
C LYS A 174 23.13 27.96 24.60
N GLN A 175 22.72 26.68 24.43
CA GLN A 175 21.32 26.24 24.42
C GLN A 175 20.44 26.99 23.40
N LEU A 176 21.03 27.43 22.30
CA LEU A 176 20.37 28.11 21.20
C LEU A 176 20.05 27.09 20.08
N PRO A 177 19.01 27.34 19.27
CA PRO A 177 18.77 26.55 18.07
C PRO A 177 20.02 26.55 17.17
N PRO A 178 20.41 25.42 16.53
CA PRO A 178 21.57 25.34 15.65
C PRO A 178 21.27 25.98 14.28
N VAL A 179 20.99 27.26 14.29
CA VAL A 179 20.64 28.08 13.14
C VAL A 179 21.90 28.70 12.55
N TYR A 180 22.02 28.71 11.22
CA TYR A 180 23.11 29.35 10.53
C TYR A 180 23.18 30.86 10.86
N THR A 181 24.35 31.36 11.24
CA THR A 181 24.53 32.73 11.74
C THR A 181 24.55 33.82 10.66
N GLY A 182 24.62 33.45 9.38
CA GLY A 182 24.60 34.39 8.28
C GLY A 182 25.96 35.09 8.01
N LYS A 183 27.09 34.46 8.30
CA LYS A 183 28.43 35.01 8.06
C LYS A 183 28.57 35.63 6.66
N TRP A 184 28.20 34.91 5.62
CA TRP A 184 28.28 35.37 4.22
C TRP A 184 27.04 36.16 3.75
N ALA A 185 26.02 36.27 4.57
CA ALA A 185 24.83 37.04 4.21
C ALA A 185 25.08 38.55 4.06
N ASN A 186 26.10 39.08 4.73
CA ASN A 186 26.47 40.49 4.71
C ASN A 186 27.86 40.72 4.10
N ALA A 187 28.41 39.73 3.41
CA ALA A 187 29.69 39.87 2.72
C ALA A 187 29.59 40.92 1.60
N THR A 188 30.65 41.66 1.40
CA THR A 188 30.78 42.61 0.32
C THR A 188 31.07 41.90 -1.00
N ASP A 189 30.75 42.53 -2.13
CA ASP A 189 31.05 41.98 -3.46
C ASP A 189 32.54 41.69 -3.62
N LYS A 190 33.41 42.49 -2.99
CA LYS A 190 34.87 42.30 -2.98
C LYS A 190 35.26 41.00 -2.27
N GLU A 191 34.74 40.76 -1.07
CA GLU A 191 34.99 39.50 -0.33
C GLU A 191 34.51 38.28 -1.08
N VAL A 192 33.33 38.37 -1.71
CA VAL A 192 32.81 37.30 -2.55
C VAL A 192 33.71 37.07 -3.77
N GLN A 193 34.17 38.14 -4.43
CA GLN A 193 35.03 38.03 -5.61
C GLN A 193 36.39 37.41 -5.26
N GLU A 194 36.99 37.81 -4.13
CA GLU A 194 38.25 37.23 -3.64
C GLU A 194 38.16 35.72 -3.43
N GLU A 195 37.06 35.23 -2.86
CA GLU A 195 36.85 33.77 -2.67
C GLU A 195 36.61 33.05 -3.99
N LEU A 196 35.91 33.69 -4.94
CA LEU A 196 35.70 33.11 -6.28
C LEU A 196 37.04 33.00 -7.04
N GLU A 197 37.91 34.01 -6.95
CA GLU A 197 39.25 34.01 -7.56
C GLU A 197 40.18 32.97 -6.94
N ARG A 198 40.02 32.67 -5.65
CA ARG A 198 40.71 31.57 -4.96
C ARG A 198 40.18 30.18 -5.37
N GLY A 199 39.06 30.11 -6.10
CA GLY A 199 38.39 28.84 -6.44
C GLY A 199 37.75 28.17 -5.24
N THR A 200 37.41 28.87 -4.17
CA THR A 200 36.79 28.32 -2.98
C THR A 200 35.40 27.77 -3.30
N PRO A 201 35.08 26.48 -2.99
CA PRO A 201 33.76 25.94 -3.21
C PRO A 201 32.70 26.68 -2.40
N TYR A 202 31.55 26.92 -3.00
CA TYR A 202 30.44 27.60 -2.33
C TYR A 202 29.12 26.90 -2.54
N THR A 203 28.17 27.15 -1.61
CA THR A 203 26.77 26.77 -1.74
C THR A 203 25.91 27.99 -1.99
N TYR A 204 24.78 27.84 -2.67
CA TYR A 204 23.76 28.88 -2.69
C TYR A 204 22.87 28.76 -1.46
N ARG A 205 22.73 29.85 -0.72
CA ARG A 205 21.95 29.90 0.51
C ARG A 205 20.82 30.92 0.42
N PHE A 206 19.60 30.50 0.71
CA PHE A 206 18.42 31.37 0.73
C PHE A 206 18.43 32.24 1.96
N ARG A 207 18.18 33.53 1.77
CA ARG A 207 18.15 34.58 2.81
C ARG A 207 16.75 34.59 3.43
N VAL A 208 16.63 34.12 4.65
CA VAL A 208 15.35 34.10 5.40
C VAL A 208 15.10 35.48 6.02
N PRO A 209 13.91 36.06 5.87
CA PRO A 209 13.53 37.27 6.59
C PRO A 209 13.67 37.08 8.11
N LYS A 210 14.33 38.02 8.77
CA LYS A 210 14.66 37.95 10.22
C LYS A 210 13.45 38.18 11.13
N GLU A 211 12.38 38.79 10.61
CA GLU A 211 11.20 39.15 11.37
C GLU A 211 9.90 38.75 10.62
N GLY A 212 8.86 38.52 11.37
CA GLY A 212 7.55 38.24 10.85
C GLY A 212 7.11 36.79 11.06
N SER A 213 5.95 36.47 10.55
CA SER A 213 5.39 35.12 10.54
C SER A 213 4.87 34.77 9.15
N LEU A 214 4.93 33.51 8.79
CA LEU A 214 4.28 32.96 7.61
C LEU A 214 3.12 32.08 8.06
N LYS A 215 1.96 32.29 7.43
CA LYS A 215 0.75 31.51 7.67
C LYS A 215 0.31 30.81 6.38
N ILE A 216 -0.08 29.56 6.50
CA ILE A 216 -0.65 28.76 5.42
C ILE A 216 -1.95 28.13 5.93
N ASN A 217 -2.99 28.13 5.12
CA ASN A 217 -4.21 27.39 5.40
C ASN A 217 -4.11 26.02 4.72
N ASP A 218 -3.76 24.99 5.52
CA ASP A 218 -3.71 23.61 5.04
C ASP A 218 -5.12 23.02 4.99
N LEU A 219 -5.45 22.35 3.88
CA LEU A 219 -6.80 21.83 3.64
C LEU A 219 -7.24 20.77 4.67
N ILE A 220 -6.27 20.08 5.30
CA ILE A 220 -6.54 19.06 6.32
C ILE A 220 -6.26 19.62 7.71
N ARG A 221 -5.10 20.28 7.92
CA ARG A 221 -4.64 20.74 9.24
C ARG A 221 -5.26 22.06 9.69
N GLY A 222 -5.79 22.84 8.75
CA GLY A 222 -6.25 24.20 8.99
C GLY A 222 -5.09 25.21 9.00
N GLU A 223 -5.24 26.34 9.70
CA GLU A 223 -4.19 27.36 9.76
C GLU A 223 -2.95 26.86 10.48
N VAL A 224 -1.81 26.90 9.79
CA VAL A 224 -0.46 26.62 10.34
C VAL A 224 0.37 27.89 10.23
N SER A 225 0.99 28.30 11.33
CA SER A 225 1.78 29.52 11.43
C SER A 225 3.19 29.24 11.94
N TRP A 226 4.17 29.86 11.30
CA TRP A 226 5.58 29.77 11.70
C TRP A 226 6.17 31.15 11.95
N ASN A 227 6.96 31.28 12.99
CA ASN A 227 7.75 32.47 13.24
C ASN A 227 9.07 32.37 12.45
N LEU A 228 9.35 33.35 11.59
CA LEU A 228 10.51 33.32 10.68
C LEU A 228 11.85 33.41 11.41
N ASN A 229 11.91 34.02 12.59
CA ASN A 229 13.14 34.13 13.37
C ASN A 229 13.65 32.78 13.90
N THR A 230 12.83 31.71 13.86
CA THR A 230 13.24 30.35 14.23
C THR A 230 13.89 29.59 13.09
N LEU A 231 13.84 30.13 11.86
CA LEU A 231 14.41 29.54 10.67
C LEU A 231 15.66 30.30 10.25
N GLY A 232 16.79 29.61 10.14
CA GLY A 232 18.01 30.18 9.57
C GLY A 232 18.06 30.11 8.05
N ASP A 233 19.01 30.86 7.47
CA ASP A 233 19.29 30.79 6.06
C ASP A 233 19.65 29.35 5.67
N PHE A 234 19.02 28.81 4.64
CA PHE A 234 19.14 27.39 4.25
C PHE A 234 19.71 27.24 2.84
N VAL A 235 20.41 26.14 2.62
CA VAL A 235 21.02 25.82 1.32
C VAL A 235 19.93 25.44 0.32
N ILE A 236 20.03 25.96 -0.92
CA ILE A 236 19.18 25.58 -2.06
C ILE A 236 19.96 24.85 -3.16
N MET A 237 21.27 25.15 -3.30
CA MET A 237 22.18 24.46 -4.21
C MET A 237 23.48 24.11 -3.48
N ARG A 238 23.93 22.89 -3.66
CA ARG A 238 25.19 22.36 -3.09
C ARG A 238 26.40 22.89 -3.90
N SER A 239 27.59 22.76 -3.34
CA SER A 239 28.85 23.16 -4.00
C SER A 239 29.17 22.35 -5.26
N ASN A 240 28.64 21.15 -5.38
CA ASN A 240 28.73 20.32 -6.60
C ASN A 240 27.70 20.69 -7.69
N GLY A 241 26.92 21.76 -7.49
CA GLY A 241 25.87 22.21 -8.42
C GLY A 241 24.56 21.45 -8.34
N GLN A 242 24.42 20.50 -7.41
CA GLN A 242 23.17 19.77 -7.23
C GLN A 242 22.18 20.56 -6.35
N PRO A 243 20.90 20.62 -6.74
CA PRO A 243 19.89 21.30 -5.96
C PRO A 243 19.54 20.52 -4.68
N VAL A 244 18.92 21.19 -3.71
CA VAL A 244 18.43 20.60 -2.47
C VAL A 244 16.92 20.40 -2.56
N TYR A 245 16.40 19.35 -1.91
CA TYR A 245 15.01 18.89 -1.94
C TYR A 245 13.96 20.03 -1.96
N ASN A 246 14.00 20.94 -0.96
CA ASN A 246 12.99 22.00 -0.88
C ASN A 246 12.98 22.94 -2.10
N PHE A 247 14.13 23.13 -2.73
CA PHE A 247 14.24 23.96 -3.92
C PHE A 247 13.74 23.23 -5.17
N CYS A 248 14.18 21.98 -5.42
CA CYS A 248 13.72 21.18 -6.54
C CYS A 248 12.20 21.09 -6.56
N VAL A 249 11.61 20.64 -5.44
CA VAL A 249 10.17 20.41 -5.31
C VAL A 249 9.38 21.70 -5.60
N THR A 250 9.85 22.85 -5.10
CA THR A 250 9.18 24.14 -5.34
C THR A 250 9.20 24.53 -6.81
N VAL A 251 10.37 24.41 -7.46
CA VAL A 251 10.53 24.73 -8.88
C VAL A 251 9.70 23.79 -9.73
N ASP A 252 9.70 22.49 -9.42
CA ASP A 252 8.96 21.49 -10.17
C ASP A 252 7.44 21.68 -10.02
N ASP A 253 6.94 21.81 -8.79
CA ASP A 253 5.54 22.00 -8.54
C ASP A 253 5.00 23.27 -9.24
N ALA A 254 5.78 24.36 -9.22
CA ALA A 254 5.43 25.59 -9.92
C ALA A 254 5.46 25.45 -11.44
N THR A 255 6.54 24.88 -12.01
CA THR A 255 6.74 24.75 -13.45
C THR A 255 5.90 23.64 -14.09
N MET A 256 5.44 22.66 -13.31
CA MET A 256 4.47 21.64 -13.70
C MET A 256 3.02 22.07 -13.43
N ALA A 257 2.80 23.33 -13.03
CA ALA A 257 1.47 23.88 -12.73
C ALA A 257 0.67 23.03 -11.72
N ILE A 258 1.33 22.51 -10.69
CA ILE A 258 0.67 21.75 -9.62
C ILE A 258 -0.22 22.70 -8.81
N SER A 259 -1.50 22.39 -8.76
CA SER A 259 -2.50 23.20 -8.05
C SER A 259 -2.63 22.82 -6.57
N HIS A 260 -2.45 21.53 -6.24
CA HIS A 260 -2.56 21.01 -4.88
C HIS A 260 -1.40 20.05 -4.56
N VAL A 261 -0.84 20.20 -3.37
CA VAL A 261 0.25 19.38 -2.84
C VAL A 261 -0.29 18.53 -1.70
N ILE A 262 -0.70 17.30 -2.01
CA ILE A 262 -1.17 16.31 -1.02
C ILE A 262 0.01 15.40 -0.67
N ARG A 263 0.44 15.39 0.60
CA ARG A 263 1.62 14.63 1.06
C ARG A 263 1.57 14.32 2.55
N ALA A 264 2.47 13.48 3.05
CA ALA A 264 2.53 13.13 4.47
C ALA A 264 2.89 14.34 5.36
N GLU A 265 2.34 14.38 6.57
CA GLU A 265 2.53 15.48 7.54
C GLU A 265 3.97 15.71 7.98
N GLU A 266 4.84 14.72 7.84
CA GLU A 266 6.28 14.88 8.11
C GLU A 266 6.96 15.93 7.21
N HIS A 267 6.31 16.27 6.08
CA HIS A 267 6.76 17.35 5.20
C HIS A 267 6.23 18.74 5.60
N LEU A 268 5.41 18.85 6.63
CA LEU A 268 4.87 20.13 7.09
C LEU A 268 5.98 21.17 7.42
N PRO A 269 7.10 20.81 8.09
CA PRO A 269 8.21 21.73 8.30
C PRO A 269 8.92 22.18 7.01
N ASN A 270 8.83 21.40 5.93
CA ASN A 270 9.39 21.76 4.63
C ASN A 270 8.55 22.83 3.92
N THR A 271 7.26 22.86 4.20
CA THR A 271 6.31 23.80 3.59
C THR A 271 6.70 25.24 3.85
N LEU A 272 7.23 25.55 5.03
CA LEU A 272 7.74 26.90 5.36
C LEU A 272 8.84 27.34 4.39
N ARG A 273 9.84 26.47 4.13
CA ARG A 273 10.95 26.77 3.22
C ARG A 273 10.47 26.93 1.79
N GLN A 274 9.60 26.02 1.37
CA GLN A 274 9.03 26.02 0.02
C GLN A 274 8.19 27.28 -0.21
N ALA A 275 7.33 27.66 0.74
CA ALA A 275 6.53 28.88 0.66
C ALA A 275 7.39 30.16 0.54
N LEU A 276 8.52 30.20 1.21
CA LEU A 276 9.48 31.32 1.07
C LEU A 276 10.09 31.36 -0.34
N ILE A 277 10.41 30.20 -0.92
CA ILE A 277 10.95 30.09 -2.28
C ILE A 277 9.89 30.47 -3.30
N TYR A 278 8.63 29.98 -3.18
CA TYR A 278 7.50 30.38 -4.02
C TYR A 278 7.36 31.89 -4.07
N LYS A 279 7.38 32.52 -2.89
CA LYS A 279 7.25 33.97 -2.76
C LYS A 279 8.40 34.72 -3.41
N ALA A 280 9.65 34.26 -3.20
CA ALA A 280 10.84 34.91 -3.76
C ALA A 280 10.92 34.81 -5.28
N LEU A 281 10.42 33.71 -5.87
CA LEU A 281 10.35 33.51 -7.33
C LEU A 281 9.10 34.15 -7.95
N GLY A 282 8.17 34.68 -7.15
CA GLY A 282 6.89 35.20 -7.66
C GLY A 282 5.95 34.12 -8.21
N PHE A 283 6.15 32.88 -7.84
CA PHE A 283 5.29 31.78 -8.24
C PHE A 283 3.96 31.78 -7.48
N GLN A 284 2.91 31.34 -8.16
CA GLN A 284 1.66 31.03 -7.49
C GLN A 284 1.85 29.80 -6.60
N MET A 285 1.48 29.93 -5.32
CA MET A 285 1.61 28.83 -4.36
C MET A 285 0.43 27.86 -4.51
N PRO A 286 0.67 26.54 -4.54
CA PRO A 286 -0.40 25.54 -4.53
C PRO A 286 -1.12 25.51 -3.17
N ASP A 287 -2.30 24.93 -3.13
CA ASP A 287 -2.96 24.54 -1.90
C ASP A 287 -2.27 23.32 -1.29
N PHE A 288 -2.04 23.34 0.02
CA PHE A 288 -1.38 22.25 0.72
C PHE A 288 -2.36 21.39 1.51
N ALA A 289 -2.13 20.10 1.52
CA ALA A 289 -2.89 19.11 2.31
C ALA A 289 -1.92 18.09 2.92
N HIS A 290 -1.70 18.15 4.22
CA HIS A 290 -0.80 17.25 4.93
C HIS A 290 -1.57 16.13 5.63
N VAL A 291 -1.49 14.92 5.04
CA VAL A 291 -2.15 13.71 5.56
C VAL A 291 -1.39 13.16 6.78
N SER A 292 -2.13 12.60 7.73
CA SER A 292 -1.56 12.01 8.94
C SER A 292 -0.64 10.82 8.64
N LEU A 293 0.22 10.45 9.58
CA LEU A 293 1.03 9.25 9.49
C LEU A 293 0.20 7.97 9.63
N ILE A 294 0.68 6.89 9.04
CA ILE A 294 0.23 5.54 9.36
C ILE A 294 1.04 5.05 10.54
N LEU A 295 0.34 4.60 11.58
CA LEU A 295 0.89 4.14 12.84
C LEU A 295 0.78 2.62 12.94
N ALA A 296 1.71 2.00 13.65
CA ALA A 296 1.62 0.62 14.09
C ALA A 296 0.65 0.48 15.29
N PRO A 297 0.27 -0.75 15.69
CA PRO A 297 -0.59 -0.97 16.85
C PRO A 297 -0.07 -0.36 18.16
N ASP A 298 1.24 -0.24 18.31
CA ASP A 298 1.90 0.44 19.45
C ASP A 298 1.88 1.97 19.35
N ARG A 299 1.19 2.53 18.33
CA ARG A 299 1.11 3.95 17.99
C ARG A 299 2.42 4.60 17.57
N SER A 300 3.49 3.83 17.38
CA SER A 300 4.71 4.33 16.74
C SER A 300 4.52 4.42 15.22
N LYS A 301 5.41 5.15 14.53
CA LYS A 301 5.41 5.20 13.06
C LYS A 301 5.58 3.78 12.50
N LEU A 302 4.70 3.38 11.59
CA LEU A 302 4.78 2.07 10.92
C LEU A 302 6.13 1.90 10.22
N SER A 303 6.79 0.79 10.46
CA SER A 303 8.13 0.48 9.94
C SER A 303 8.32 -1.03 9.77
N LYS A 304 9.38 -1.45 9.07
CA LYS A 304 9.70 -2.86 8.79
C LYS A 304 9.73 -3.78 10.01
N ARG A 305 9.99 -3.27 11.22
CA ARG A 305 9.95 -4.06 12.46
C ARG A 305 8.54 -4.56 12.83
N HIS A 306 7.51 -3.99 12.22
CA HIS A 306 6.11 -4.34 12.47
C HIS A 306 5.55 -5.34 11.42
N GLY A 307 6.40 -5.92 10.57
CA GLY A 307 6.03 -6.86 9.52
C GLY A 307 6.11 -6.28 8.12
N ALA A 308 5.26 -6.78 7.22
CA ALA A 308 5.19 -6.29 5.85
C ALA A 308 4.77 -4.80 5.81
N THR A 309 5.47 -4.02 5.01
CA THR A 309 5.23 -2.57 4.91
C THR A 309 5.26 -2.05 3.48
N SER A 310 5.65 -2.87 2.50
CA SER A 310 5.65 -2.50 1.07
C SER A 310 4.50 -3.15 0.32
N VAL A 311 4.02 -2.47 -0.71
CA VAL A 311 2.96 -2.96 -1.60
C VAL A 311 3.33 -4.29 -2.23
N GLY A 312 4.57 -4.42 -2.73
CA GLY A 312 5.08 -5.66 -3.33
C GLY A 312 4.99 -6.86 -2.38
N GLN A 313 5.32 -6.68 -1.08
CA GLN A 313 5.18 -7.75 -0.09
C GLN A 313 3.73 -8.22 0.06
N TYR A 314 2.76 -7.31 0.11
CA TYR A 314 1.34 -7.68 0.18
C TYR A 314 0.87 -8.40 -1.08
N ARG A 315 1.32 -7.96 -2.27
CA ARG A 315 1.05 -8.67 -3.53
C ARG A 315 1.58 -10.11 -3.48
N GLU A 316 2.82 -10.32 -3.05
CA GLU A 316 3.43 -11.64 -2.89
C GLU A 316 2.73 -12.52 -1.86
N MET A 317 2.14 -11.92 -0.83
CA MET A 317 1.31 -12.61 0.16
C MET A 317 -0.08 -13.00 -0.36
N GLY A 318 -0.47 -12.64 -1.59
CA GLY A 318 -1.74 -13.00 -2.21
C GLY A 318 -2.89 -12.03 -1.89
N TYR A 319 -2.58 -10.78 -1.52
CA TYR A 319 -3.60 -9.73 -1.41
C TYR A 319 -4.02 -9.22 -2.78
N LEU A 320 -5.30 -8.89 -2.92
CA LEU A 320 -5.85 -8.26 -4.12
C LEU A 320 -5.56 -6.75 -4.14
N PRO A 321 -5.29 -6.15 -5.31
CA PRO A 321 -5.10 -4.72 -5.43
C PRO A 321 -6.34 -3.92 -4.99
N GLN A 322 -7.54 -4.40 -5.29
CA GLN A 322 -8.81 -3.78 -4.89
C GLN A 322 -8.95 -3.71 -3.36
N ALA A 323 -8.56 -4.76 -2.65
CA ALA A 323 -8.58 -4.81 -1.20
C ALA A 323 -7.55 -3.85 -0.59
N MET A 324 -6.33 -3.80 -1.17
CA MET A 324 -5.30 -2.86 -0.76
C MET A 324 -5.73 -1.41 -0.93
N VAL A 325 -6.30 -1.06 -2.09
CA VAL A 325 -6.80 0.29 -2.38
C VAL A 325 -7.92 0.68 -1.42
N ASN A 326 -8.89 -0.20 -1.22
CA ASN A 326 -10.00 0.05 -0.30
C ASN A 326 -9.49 0.26 1.14
N TYR A 327 -8.62 -0.62 1.61
CA TYR A 327 -8.06 -0.52 2.96
C TYR A 327 -7.23 0.75 3.15
N LEU A 328 -6.34 1.07 2.20
CA LEU A 328 -5.51 2.27 2.24
C LEU A 328 -6.34 3.56 2.23
N ALA A 329 -7.47 3.58 1.52
CA ALA A 329 -8.40 4.72 1.53
C ALA A 329 -8.98 4.94 2.94
N LEU A 330 -9.38 3.88 3.63
CA LEU A 330 -9.95 3.96 4.98
C LEU A 330 -8.91 4.33 6.06
N LEU A 331 -7.62 4.28 5.76
CA LEU A 331 -6.58 4.75 6.68
C LEU A 331 -6.52 6.29 6.71
N GLY A 332 -7.48 6.87 7.38
CA GLY A 332 -7.58 8.31 7.61
C GLY A 332 -8.64 9.02 6.77
N TRP A 333 -9.47 8.30 6.01
CA TRP A 333 -10.63 8.84 5.30
C TRP A 333 -11.85 7.94 5.52
N GLY A 334 -13.05 8.50 5.39
CA GLY A 334 -14.33 7.78 5.37
C GLY A 334 -15.42 8.63 4.75
N ASP A 335 -16.45 7.99 4.18
CA ASP A 335 -17.55 8.68 3.53
C ASP A 335 -18.63 9.19 4.51
N GLY A 336 -18.42 8.97 5.82
CA GLY A 336 -19.33 9.36 6.89
C GLY A 336 -20.45 8.36 7.16
N THR A 337 -20.40 7.18 6.56
CA THR A 337 -21.28 6.05 6.84
C THR A 337 -20.51 4.92 7.54
N GLU A 338 -21.19 3.84 7.91
CA GLU A 338 -20.55 2.63 8.45
C GLU A 338 -20.04 1.69 7.34
N ASN A 339 -20.24 2.04 6.06
CA ASN A 339 -19.75 1.24 4.95
C ASN A 339 -18.22 1.26 4.89
N GLU A 340 -17.63 0.09 4.78
CA GLU A 340 -16.18 -0.09 4.67
C GLU A 340 -15.77 -0.78 3.36
N PHE A 341 -16.74 -1.22 2.55
CA PHE A 341 -16.47 -1.89 1.27
C PHE A 341 -16.68 -0.92 0.10
N PHE A 342 -15.59 -0.60 -0.59
CA PHE A 342 -15.57 0.32 -1.72
C PHE A 342 -14.79 -0.25 -2.88
N THR A 343 -15.31 -0.12 -4.10
CA THR A 343 -14.52 -0.23 -5.32
C THR A 343 -13.77 1.08 -5.58
N LEU A 344 -12.76 1.06 -6.46
CA LEU A 344 -12.00 2.26 -6.81
C LEU A 344 -12.92 3.36 -7.40
N GLU A 345 -13.90 3.00 -8.22
CA GLU A 345 -14.86 3.93 -8.82
C GLU A 345 -15.72 4.58 -7.74
N LYS A 346 -16.18 3.82 -6.75
CA LYS A 346 -16.94 4.36 -5.61
C LYS A 346 -16.10 5.26 -4.72
N LEU A 347 -14.83 4.94 -4.55
CA LEU A 347 -13.89 5.82 -3.85
C LEU A 347 -13.73 7.13 -4.60
N VAL A 348 -13.55 7.11 -5.91
CA VAL A 348 -13.47 8.32 -6.75
C VAL A 348 -14.73 9.17 -6.64
N GLU A 349 -15.91 8.56 -6.68
CA GLU A 349 -17.20 9.25 -6.57
C GLU A 349 -17.36 9.96 -5.21
N LYS A 350 -16.91 9.32 -4.12
CA LYS A 350 -17.19 9.76 -2.75
C LYS A 350 -16.07 10.56 -2.10
N PHE A 351 -14.86 10.50 -2.67
CA PHE A 351 -13.69 11.10 -2.04
C PHE A 351 -13.78 12.62 -1.97
N THR A 352 -13.57 13.16 -0.78
CA THR A 352 -13.35 14.60 -0.55
C THR A 352 -12.21 14.79 0.42
N ILE A 353 -11.35 15.78 0.16
CA ILE A 353 -10.20 16.10 1.03
C ILE A 353 -10.66 16.59 2.42
N GLY A 354 -11.84 17.23 2.50
CA GLY A 354 -12.41 17.72 3.76
C GLY A 354 -12.82 16.63 4.75
N ARG A 355 -12.90 15.37 4.30
CA ARG A 355 -13.17 14.20 5.16
C ARG A 355 -11.92 13.44 5.59
N VAL A 356 -10.75 13.92 5.19
CA VAL A 356 -9.47 13.31 5.63
C VAL A 356 -9.19 13.71 7.08
N ASN A 357 -8.95 12.71 7.93
CA ASN A 357 -8.73 12.90 9.35
C ASN A 357 -7.33 13.48 9.66
N LYS A 358 -7.25 14.32 10.68
CA LYS A 358 -5.99 14.88 11.19
C LYS A 358 -5.18 13.89 12.01
N SER A 359 -5.85 12.92 12.64
CA SER A 359 -5.22 11.95 13.53
C SER A 359 -4.54 10.83 12.76
N GLY A 360 -3.46 10.28 13.32
CA GLY A 360 -2.78 9.11 12.78
C GLY A 360 -3.72 7.90 12.68
N ALA A 361 -3.63 7.15 11.60
CA ALA A 361 -4.42 5.95 11.35
C ALA A 361 -3.59 4.71 11.73
N ILE A 362 -4.16 3.82 12.55
CA ILE A 362 -3.50 2.57 12.96
C ILE A 362 -3.66 1.53 11.86
N PHE A 363 -2.54 0.93 11.44
CA PHE A 363 -2.53 -0.17 10.49
C PHE A 363 -2.88 -1.48 11.20
N ASP A 364 -4.00 -2.07 10.81
CA ASP A 364 -4.49 -3.35 11.32
C ASP A 364 -4.44 -4.41 10.22
N SER A 365 -3.50 -5.34 10.33
CA SER A 365 -3.31 -6.44 9.37
C SER A 365 -4.47 -7.44 9.39
N THR A 366 -5.13 -7.62 10.54
CA THR A 366 -6.29 -8.51 10.66
C THR A 366 -7.47 -7.95 9.87
N LYS A 367 -7.72 -6.64 10.02
CA LYS A 367 -8.76 -5.96 9.25
C LYS A 367 -8.46 -5.99 7.75
N LEU A 368 -7.21 -5.77 7.34
CA LEU A 368 -6.81 -5.85 5.94
C LEU A 368 -7.05 -7.26 5.37
N ARG A 369 -6.69 -8.31 6.12
CA ARG A 369 -6.92 -9.70 5.71
C ARG A 369 -8.41 -10.01 5.55
N TRP A 370 -9.22 -9.65 6.52
CA TRP A 370 -10.68 -9.79 6.45
C TRP A 370 -11.25 -9.05 5.23
N MET A 371 -10.82 -7.82 4.99
CA MET A 371 -11.26 -7.02 3.84
C MET A 371 -10.86 -7.69 2.51
N ASN A 372 -9.69 -8.30 2.46
CA ASN A 372 -9.25 -9.05 1.29
C ASN A 372 -10.19 -10.23 1.00
N GLY A 373 -10.58 -10.99 2.03
CA GLY A 373 -11.57 -12.05 1.90
C GLY A 373 -12.92 -11.55 1.36
N GLN A 374 -13.37 -10.34 1.78
CA GLN A 374 -14.59 -9.75 1.24
C GLN A 374 -14.45 -9.42 -0.26
N HIS A 375 -13.30 -8.88 -0.67
CA HIS A 375 -13.03 -8.59 -2.08
C HIS A 375 -12.89 -9.86 -2.92
N LEU A 376 -12.24 -10.92 -2.40
CA LEU A 376 -12.18 -12.23 -3.08
C LEU A 376 -13.58 -12.79 -3.35
N ARG A 377 -14.43 -12.81 -2.34
CA ARG A 377 -15.82 -13.33 -2.46
C ARG A 377 -16.72 -12.46 -3.34
N ALA A 378 -16.35 -11.19 -3.54
CA ALA A 378 -17.07 -10.27 -4.44
C ALA A 378 -16.62 -10.35 -5.91
N LEU A 379 -15.54 -11.08 -6.21
CA LEU A 379 -15.13 -11.30 -7.60
C LEU A 379 -16.21 -12.09 -8.37
N PRO A 380 -16.38 -11.85 -9.68
CA PRO A 380 -17.14 -12.74 -10.55
C PRO A 380 -16.65 -14.19 -10.40
N SER A 381 -17.57 -15.15 -10.40
CA SER A 381 -17.23 -16.57 -10.16
C SER A 381 -16.16 -17.10 -11.11
N GLU A 382 -16.22 -16.72 -12.38
CA GLU A 382 -15.22 -17.09 -13.39
C GLU A 382 -13.84 -16.55 -13.06
N GLU A 383 -13.74 -15.29 -12.61
CA GLU A 383 -12.48 -14.63 -12.26
C GLU A 383 -11.86 -15.24 -11.00
N LEU A 384 -12.70 -15.49 -9.98
CA LEU A 384 -12.26 -16.17 -8.76
C LEU A 384 -11.79 -17.60 -9.04
N THR A 385 -12.54 -18.36 -9.86
CA THR A 385 -12.19 -19.73 -10.26
C THR A 385 -10.85 -19.77 -11.00
N LYS A 386 -10.63 -18.85 -11.93
CA LYS A 386 -9.36 -18.73 -12.64
C LYS A 386 -8.21 -18.43 -11.69
N LEU A 387 -8.38 -17.43 -10.82
CA LEU A 387 -7.35 -17.02 -9.85
C LEU A 387 -6.94 -18.18 -8.92
N ILE A 388 -7.92 -18.87 -8.36
CA ILE A 388 -7.67 -20.00 -7.44
C ILE A 388 -7.19 -21.24 -8.17
N GLY A 389 -7.73 -21.55 -9.34
CA GLY A 389 -7.27 -22.67 -10.17
C GLY A 389 -5.81 -22.52 -10.60
N GLU A 390 -5.39 -21.33 -11.02
CA GLU A 390 -3.98 -21.02 -11.31
C GLU A 390 -3.10 -21.19 -10.07
N GLN A 391 -3.55 -20.76 -8.89
CA GLN A 391 -2.85 -20.96 -7.62
C GLN A 391 -2.62 -22.47 -7.37
N TRP A 392 -3.66 -23.30 -7.43
CA TRP A 392 -3.58 -24.73 -7.19
C TRP A 392 -2.69 -25.48 -8.20
N LYS A 393 -2.69 -25.03 -9.45
CA LYS A 393 -1.81 -25.55 -10.49
C LYS A 393 -0.34 -25.18 -10.21
N ASN A 394 -0.09 -23.89 -9.88
CA ASN A 394 1.26 -23.40 -9.60
C ASN A 394 1.89 -24.03 -8.36
N THR A 395 1.08 -24.35 -7.34
CA THR A 395 1.53 -25.04 -6.13
C THR A 395 1.59 -26.57 -6.28
N GLY A 396 1.18 -27.08 -7.44
CA GLY A 396 1.24 -28.51 -7.74
C GLY A 396 0.19 -29.35 -7.03
N LEU A 397 -0.94 -28.75 -6.62
CA LEU A 397 -2.09 -29.49 -6.10
C LEU A 397 -2.94 -30.07 -7.23
N LEU A 398 -3.03 -29.36 -8.34
CA LEU A 398 -3.75 -29.78 -9.53
C LEU A 398 -2.82 -29.84 -10.75
N THR A 399 -3.16 -30.69 -11.72
CA THR A 399 -2.46 -30.76 -13.01
C THR A 399 -2.97 -29.73 -14.01
N ASP A 400 -4.20 -29.23 -13.81
CA ASP A 400 -4.83 -28.18 -14.61
C ASP A 400 -5.54 -27.16 -13.73
N SER A 401 -5.70 -25.93 -14.23
CA SER A 401 -6.34 -24.81 -13.54
C SER A 401 -7.80 -24.61 -13.91
N GLU A 402 -8.34 -25.41 -14.83
CA GLU A 402 -9.68 -25.24 -15.38
C GLU A 402 -10.52 -26.51 -15.26
N GLY A 403 -11.83 -26.37 -15.46
CA GLY A 403 -12.79 -27.46 -15.51
C GLY A 403 -13.75 -27.50 -14.32
N SER A 404 -14.80 -28.31 -14.47
CA SER A 404 -15.92 -28.34 -13.53
C SER A 404 -15.54 -28.76 -12.10
N PHE A 405 -14.45 -29.51 -11.94
CA PHE A 405 -13.92 -29.80 -10.59
C PHE A 405 -13.41 -28.54 -9.91
N VAL A 406 -12.64 -27.70 -10.64
CA VAL A 406 -12.09 -26.45 -10.10
C VAL A 406 -13.19 -25.48 -9.72
N GLU A 407 -14.20 -25.31 -10.60
CA GLU A 407 -15.36 -24.45 -10.35
C GLU A 407 -16.12 -24.86 -9.08
N GLU A 408 -16.44 -26.14 -8.94
CA GLU A 408 -17.16 -26.67 -7.79
C GLU A 408 -16.33 -26.62 -6.50
N ALA A 409 -15.01 -26.87 -6.59
CA ALA A 409 -14.10 -26.80 -5.45
C ALA A 409 -13.95 -25.36 -4.95
N VAL A 410 -13.80 -24.39 -5.84
CA VAL A 410 -13.73 -22.98 -5.50
C VAL A 410 -15.04 -22.53 -4.84
N GLU A 411 -16.19 -22.86 -5.43
CA GLU A 411 -17.50 -22.51 -4.86
C GLU A 411 -17.69 -23.09 -3.45
N LEU A 412 -17.25 -24.33 -3.22
CA LEU A 412 -17.34 -24.99 -1.92
C LEU A 412 -16.42 -24.36 -0.86
N LEU A 413 -15.25 -23.88 -1.27
CA LEU A 413 -14.17 -23.49 -0.35
C LEU A 413 -14.04 -21.97 -0.15
N LYS A 414 -14.62 -21.14 -1.03
CA LYS A 414 -14.41 -19.68 -1.07
C LYS A 414 -14.67 -18.94 0.24
N ASP A 415 -15.62 -19.40 1.04
CA ASP A 415 -15.98 -18.74 2.31
C ASP A 415 -14.87 -18.82 3.37
N GLY A 416 -14.00 -19.81 3.26
CA GLY A 416 -12.85 -20.00 4.13
C GLY A 416 -11.54 -19.40 3.61
N ILE A 417 -11.56 -18.66 2.49
CA ILE A 417 -10.37 -18.11 1.84
C ILE A 417 -10.35 -16.59 2.02
N ASP A 418 -9.35 -16.10 2.75
CA ASP A 418 -9.10 -14.66 2.89
C ASP A 418 -7.90 -14.18 2.07
N LEU A 419 -6.96 -15.06 1.77
CA LEU A 419 -5.82 -14.82 0.88
C LEU A 419 -5.75 -15.95 -0.16
N THR A 420 -5.27 -15.64 -1.36
CA THR A 420 -5.12 -16.64 -2.42
C THR A 420 -4.37 -17.91 -1.94
N PRO A 421 -3.26 -17.84 -1.19
CA PRO A 421 -2.59 -19.05 -0.66
C PRO A 421 -3.38 -19.85 0.38
N ASP A 422 -4.42 -19.27 1.01
CA ASP A 422 -5.27 -20.04 1.92
C ASP A 422 -6.03 -21.14 1.19
N SER A 423 -6.29 -20.95 -0.11
CA SER A 423 -6.95 -21.93 -0.95
C SER A 423 -6.20 -23.25 -1.05
N ASP A 424 -4.87 -23.22 -0.99
CA ASP A 424 -4.02 -24.42 -1.02
C ASP A 424 -4.30 -25.30 0.18
N LYS A 425 -4.34 -24.69 1.37
CA LYS A 425 -4.65 -25.38 2.62
C LYS A 425 -6.09 -25.88 2.63
N ALA A 426 -7.03 -25.10 2.08
CA ALA A 426 -8.43 -25.48 2.01
C ALA A 426 -8.62 -26.71 1.09
N LEU A 427 -8.00 -26.71 -0.09
CA LEU A 427 -8.05 -27.85 -1.00
C LEU A 427 -7.33 -29.07 -0.42
N PHE A 428 -6.12 -28.91 0.12
CA PHE A 428 -5.38 -30.00 0.76
C PHE A 428 -6.21 -30.63 1.90
N ASN A 429 -6.88 -29.82 2.71
CA ASN A 429 -7.77 -30.30 3.76
C ASN A 429 -8.97 -31.07 3.21
N LEU A 430 -9.51 -30.69 2.05
CA LEU A 430 -10.60 -31.44 1.40
C LEU A 430 -10.12 -32.80 0.91
N LEU A 431 -8.94 -32.86 0.30
CA LEU A 431 -8.39 -34.07 -0.34
C LEU A 431 -7.83 -35.09 0.66
N SER A 432 -7.24 -34.62 1.76
CA SER A 432 -6.62 -35.48 2.79
C SER A 432 -7.66 -36.27 3.62
N TYR A 433 -7.19 -37.39 4.22
CA TYR A 433 -8.04 -38.26 5.04
C TYR A 433 -7.32 -38.66 6.35
N PRO A 434 -7.22 -37.75 7.34
CA PRO A 434 -6.52 -38.02 8.60
C PRO A 434 -7.39 -38.78 9.61
N LEU A 435 -8.00 -39.90 9.21
CA LEU A 435 -8.98 -40.62 10.03
C LEU A 435 -8.37 -41.09 11.37
N HIS A 436 -7.17 -41.67 11.34
CA HIS A 436 -6.52 -42.21 12.53
C HIS A 436 -6.29 -41.12 13.59
N ASP A 437 -5.72 -39.99 13.19
CA ASP A 437 -5.44 -38.86 14.08
C ASP A 437 -6.74 -38.28 14.64
N THR A 438 -7.78 -38.21 13.79
CA THR A 438 -9.10 -37.74 14.19
C THR A 438 -9.74 -38.66 15.23
N LEU A 439 -9.71 -39.98 15.02
CA LEU A 439 -10.26 -40.95 15.95
C LEU A 439 -9.48 -41.08 17.25
N SER A 440 -8.20 -40.79 17.25
CA SER A 440 -7.33 -40.76 18.44
C SER A 440 -7.47 -39.45 19.25
N SER A 441 -8.17 -38.45 18.72
CA SER A 441 -8.36 -37.16 19.42
C SER A 441 -9.41 -37.23 20.53
N ALA A 442 -9.30 -36.34 21.52
CA ALA A 442 -10.28 -36.22 22.59
C ALA A 442 -11.70 -35.88 22.07
N GLU A 443 -11.80 -35.24 20.92
CA GLU A 443 -13.06 -34.86 20.27
C GLU A 443 -13.82 -36.10 19.73
N ALA A 444 -13.13 -37.22 19.49
CA ALA A 444 -13.71 -38.45 18.98
C ALA A 444 -14.57 -39.18 20.01
N LYS A 445 -14.36 -39.00 21.31
CA LYS A 445 -15.00 -39.74 22.38
C LYS A 445 -16.52 -39.81 22.27
N PRO A 446 -17.27 -38.71 22.08
CA PRO A 446 -18.73 -38.79 21.98
C PRO A 446 -19.23 -39.57 20.77
N VAL A 447 -18.46 -39.62 19.67
CA VAL A 447 -18.83 -40.32 18.45
C VAL A 447 -18.48 -41.81 18.55
N LEU A 448 -17.37 -42.15 19.19
CA LEU A 448 -16.97 -43.53 19.48
C LEU A 448 -17.95 -44.20 20.46
N GLU A 449 -18.35 -43.51 21.53
CA GLU A 449 -19.34 -43.99 22.50
C GLU A 449 -20.75 -44.17 21.88
N ASP A 450 -21.08 -43.40 20.83
CA ASP A 450 -22.34 -43.54 20.06
C ASP A 450 -22.28 -44.67 19.01
N LYS A 451 -21.59 -45.77 19.34
CA LYS A 451 -21.49 -46.98 18.52
C LYS A 451 -20.99 -46.72 17.10
N LEU A 452 -19.90 -45.99 16.97
CA LEU A 452 -19.29 -45.68 15.66
C LEU A 452 -18.88 -46.92 14.90
N SER A 453 -18.40 -47.99 15.58
CA SER A 453 -18.01 -49.27 14.96
C SER A 453 -19.18 -49.96 14.26
N GLU A 454 -20.36 -50.06 14.91
CA GLU A 454 -21.57 -50.62 14.29
C GLU A 454 -22.05 -49.80 13.09
N PHE A 455 -21.93 -48.47 13.21
CA PHE A 455 -22.24 -47.53 12.13
C PHE A 455 -21.27 -47.72 10.96
N ALA A 456 -19.97 -47.82 11.22
CA ALA A 456 -18.94 -48.05 10.20
C ALA A 456 -19.17 -49.38 9.44
N ALA A 457 -19.50 -50.47 10.16
CA ALA A 457 -19.82 -51.76 9.52
C ALA A 457 -20.99 -51.64 8.54
N SER A 458 -22.08 -50.98 8.96
CA SER A 458 -23.24 -50.73 8.10
C SER A 458 -22.92 -49.82 6.90
N PHE A 459 -22.05 -48.85 7.12
CA PHE A 459 -21.62 -47.92 6.12
C PHE A 459 -20.70 -48.58 5.06
N ILE A 460 -19.80 -49.47 5.48
CA ILE A 460 -18.98 -50.29 4.60
C ILE A 460 -19.87 -51.22 3.78
N ALA A 461 -20.88 -51.86 4.39
CA ALA A 461 -21.80 -52.73 3.68
C ALA A 461 -22.61 -51.98 2.58
N ALA A 462 -23.02 -50.73 2.83
CA ALA A 462 -23.70 -49.90 1.82
C ALA A 462 -22.76 -49.49 0.67
N TYR A 463 -21.46 -49.35 0.93
CA TYR A 463 -20.47 -49.15 -0.12
C TYR A 463 -20.23 -50.43 -0.94
N ASP A 464 -20.08 -51.59 -0.27
CA ASP A 464 -19.82 -52.88 -0.92
C ASP A 464 -21.01 -53.36 -1.78
N SER A 465 -22.24 -53.02 -1.41
CA SER A 465 -23.43 -53.27 -2.22
C SER A 465 -23.56 -52.33 -3.44
N GLY A 466 -22.73 -51.29 -3.54
CA GLY A 466 -22.82 -50.27 -4.59
C GLY A 466 -23.90 -49.21 -4.37
N GLU A 467 -24.68 -49.28 -3.29
CA GLU A 467 -25.75 -48.30 -2.99
C GLU A 467 -25.20 -46.89 -2.84
N LEU A 468 -24.09 -46.72 -2.11
CA LEU A 468 -23.46 -45.42 -1.92
C LEU A 468 -22.88 -44.88 -3.23
N VAL A 469 -22.18 -45.70 -4.00
CA VAL A 469 -21.57 -45.29 -5.27
C VAL A 469 -22.66 -44.87 -6.27
N GLY A 470 -23.74 -45.66 -6.40
CA GLY A 470 -24.88 -45.30 -7.24
C GLY A 470 -25.52 -43.96 -6.83
N ALA A 471 -25.65 -43.72 -5.53
CA ALA A 471 -26.17 -42.45 -5.02
C ALA A 471 -25.25 -41.24 -5.35
N LEU A 472 -23.92 -41.42 -5.34
CA LEU A 472 -22.96 -40.39 -5.73
C LEU A 472 -22.99 -40.13 -7.24
N GLU A 473 -23.27 -41.14 -8.06
CA GLU A 473 -23.43 -40.99 -9.51
C GLU A 473 -24.72 -40.25 -9.90
N GLU A 474 -25.80 -40.39 -9.11
CA GLU A 474 -27.02 -39.58 -9.25
C GLU A 474 -26.82 -38.12 -8.78
N GLY A 475 -25.68 -37.77 -8.22
CA GLY A 475 -25.34 -36.42 -7.76
C GLY A 475 -26.05 -36.02 -6.46
N HIS A 476 -26.32 -34.74 -6.30
CA HIS A 476 -26.83 -34.19 -5.03
C HIS A 476 -28.19 -34.77 -4.62
N ALA A 477 -29.09 -34.99 -5.57
CA ALA A 477 -30.41 -35.59 -5.30
C ALA A 477 -30.28 -37.06 -4.85
N GLY A 478 -29.42 -37.85 -5.49
CA GLY A 478 -29.12 -39.22 -5.11
C GLY A 478 -28.52 -39.30 -3.72
N TRP A 479 -27.54 -38.47 -3.43
CA TRP A 479 -26.94 -38.36 -2.09
C TRP A 479 -27.96 -38.05 -1.00
N GLN A 480 -28.81 -37.04 -1.18
CA GLN A 480 -29.84 -36.69 -0.19
C GLN A 480 -30.85 -37.83 0.05
N LYS A 481 -31.28 -38.49 -1.02
CA LYS A 481 -32.20 -39.65 -0.95
C LYS A 481 -31.56 -40.81 -0.20
N TRP A 482 -30.28 -41.12 -0.53
CA TRP A 482 -29.54 -42.19 0.10
C TRP A 482 -29.30 -41.92 1.59
N VAL A 483 -28.83 -40.76 2.00
CA VAL A 483 -28.61 -40.38 3.41
C VAL A 483 -29.90 -40.51 4.22
N LYS A 484 -31.05 -40.10 3.66
CA LYS A 484 -32.35 -40.21 4.32
C LYS A 484 -32.77 -41.68 4.49
N SER A 485 -32.54 -42.53 3.49
CA SER A 485 -32.83 -43.98 3.54
C SER A 485 -31.91 -44.69 4.53
N PHE A 486 -30.61 -44.41 4.46
CA PHE A 486 -29.59 -44.97 5.33
C PHE A 486 -29.79 -44.57 6.80
N GLY A 487 -30.13 -43.32 7.07
CA GLY A 487 -30.49 -42.85 8.41
C GLY A 487 -31.74 -43.54 8.97
N LYS A 488 -32.75 -43.81 8.10
CA LYS A 488 -33.97 -44.54 8.50
C LYS A 488 -33.69 -46.02 8.82
N SER A 489 -32.82 -46.68 8.03
CA SER A 489 -32.47 -48.10 8.28
C SER A 489 -31.74 -48.26 9.63
N LEU A 490 -30.88 -47.31 9.98
CA LEU A 490 -30.14 -47.29 11.26
C LEU A 490 -30.92 -46.65 12.41
N LYS A 491 -32.13 -46.14 12.18
CA LYS A 491 -32.94 -45.37 13.14
C LYS A 491 -32.16 -44.16 13.73
N ARG A 492 -31.30 -43.53 12.92
CA ARG A 492 -30.50 -42.36 13.28
C ARG A 492 -30.94 -41.13 12.51
N LYS A 493 -30.81 -39.95 13.14
CA LYS A 493 -31.14 -38.65 12.56
C LYS A 493 -30.29 -37.53 13.19
N GLY A 494 -30.23 -36.38 12.53
CA GLY A 494 -29.50 -35.21 13.06
C GLY A 494 -28.02 -35.51 13.35
N LYS A 495 -27.50 -35.03 14.48
CA LYS A 495 -26.09 -35.18 14.83
C LYS A 495 -25.62 -36.64 14.90
N SER A 496 -26.45 -37.56 15.41
CA SER A 496 -26.11 -38.99 15.51
C SER A 496 -26.02 -39.70 14.13
N LEU A 497 -26.52 -39.12 13.06
CA LEU A 497 -26.35 -39.59 11.69
C LEU A 497 -25.21 -38.86 10.98
N PHE A 498 -25.24 -37.52 11.01
CA PHE A 498 -24.35 -36.71 10.16
C PHE A 498 -22.92 -36.64 10.70
N MET A 499 -22.68 -36.72 12.01
CA MET A 499 -21.34 -36.68 12.55
C MET A 499 -20.56 -37.97 12.24
N PRO A 500 -21.07 -39.19 12.47
CA PRO A 500 -20.43 -40.42 12.01
C PRO A 500 -20.16 -40.41 10.50
N LEU A 501 -21.15 -40.03 9.68
CA LEU A 501 -20.98 -39.96 8.23
C LEU A 501 -19.83 -39.01 7.86
N ARG A 502 -19.75 -37.82 8.49
CA ARG A 502 -18.70 -36.86 8.23
C ARG A 502 -17.34 -37.45 8.56
N VAL A 503 -17.18 -37.99 9.75
CA VAL A 503 -15.91 -38.58 10.19
C VAL A 503 -15.45 -39.71 9.29
N LEU A 504 -16.35 -40.63 8.95
CA LEU A 504 -16.03 -41.80 8.12
C LEU A 504 -15.75 -41.42 6.66
N LEU A 505 -16.40 -40.39 6.11
CA LEU A 505 -16.19 -39.93 4.73
C LEU A 505 -15.03 -38.99 4.57
N THR A 506 -14.85 -38.07 5.52
CA THR A 506 -13.86 -36.99 5.37
C THR A 506 -12.63 -37.17 6.26
N GLY A 507 -12.69 -38.05 7.26
CA GLY A 507 -11.68 -38.20 8.27
C GLY A 507 -11.63 -36.99 9.25
N LYS A 508 -12.69 -36.18 9.37
CA LYS A 508 -12.69 -34.91 10.11
C LYS A 508 -14.04 -34.64 10.78
N PHE A 509 -14.03 -33.90 11.92
CA PHE A 509 -15.25 -33.46 12.60
C PHE A 509 -15.85 -32.21 11.97
N HIS A 510 -15.01 -31.33 11.41
CA HIS A 510 -15.40 -30.03 10.84
C HIS A 510 -14.98 -29.92 9.39
N GLY A 511 -15.64 -29.06 8.64
CA GLY A 511 -15.33 -28.80 7.23
C GLY A 511 -16.53 -28.22 6.46
N PRO A 512 -16.37 -28.04 5.15
CA PRO A 512 -17.42 -27.55 4.26
C PRO A 512 -18.65 -28.46 4.24
N ASP A 513 -19.67 -28.15 3.44
CA ASP A 513 -20.84 -29.02 3.26
C ASP A 513 -20.41 -30.45 2.91
N MET A 514 -20.88 -31.41 3.70
CA MET A 514 -20.45 -32.80 3.58
C MET A 514 -20.90 -33.43 2.25
N GLY A 515 -22.14 -33.17 1.84
CA GLY A 515 -22.68 -33.76 0.62
C GLY A 515 -21.89 -33.30 -0.60
N THR A 516 -21.70 -32.00 -0.73
CA THR A 516 -20.90 -31.39 -1.80
C THR A 516 -19.45 -31.86 -1.76
N SER A 517 -18.85 -31.95 -0.55
CA SER A 517 -17.49 -32.45 -0.38
C SER A 517 -17.31 -33.87 -0.90
N VAL A 518 -18.23 -34.79 -0.57
CA VAL A 518 -18.14 -36.20 -1.00
C VAL A 518 -18.38 -36.37 -2.49
N LEU A 519 -19.31 -35.63 -3.05
CA LEU A 519 -19.55 -35.62 -4.51
C LEU A 519 -18.32 -35.12 -5.25
N LEU A 520 -17.68 -34.07 -4.73
CA LEU A 520 -16.46 -33.50 -5.31
C LEU A 520 -15.27 -34.46 -5.21
N LEU A 521 -15.11 -35.18 -4.08
CA LEU A 521 -14.11 -36.24 -3.92
C LEU A 521 -14.33 -37.43 -4.88
N HIS A 522 -15.59 -37.81 -5.11
CA HIS A 522 -15.95 -38.85 -6.09
C HIS A 522 -15.59 -38.43 -7.52
N LYS A 523 -15.88 -37.16 -7.87
CA LYS A 523 -15.53 -36.56 -9.16
C LYS A 523 -14.02 -36.45 -9.33
N ALA A 524 -13.29 -36.04 -8.27
CA ALA A 524 -11.82 -35.96 -8.25
C ALA A 524 -11.18 -37.31 -8.61
N GLY A 525 -11.65 -38.40 -8.02
CA GLY A 525 -11.14 -39.76 -8.30
C GLY A 525 -11.31 -40.22 -9.75
N LYS A 526 -12.28 -39.63 -10.48
CA LYS A 526 -12.56 -39.96 -11.90
C LYS A 526 -11.88 -38.99 -12.87
N SER A 527 -11.55 -37.75 -12.45
CA SER A 527 -11.09 -36.68 -13.34
C SER A 527 -9.61 -36.78 -13.70
N GLY A 528 -8.78 -37.37 -12.84
CA GLY A 528 -7.33 -37.35 -13.00
C GLY A 528 -6.67 -35.97 -12.84
N ILE A 529 -7.42 -34.94 -12.40
CA ILE A 529 -6.93 -33.55 -12.27
C ILE A 529 -6.05 -33.35 -11.04
N ILE A 530 -6.20 -34.21 -10.02
CA ILE A 530 -5.44 -34.10 -8.78
C ILE A 530 -3.99 -34.55 -9.03
N ALA A 531 -3.04 -33.70 -8.69
CA ALA A 531 -1.63 -34.03 -8.81
C ALA A 531 -1.21 -35.11 -7.79
N PRO A 532 -0.30 -36.05 -8.14
CA PRO A 532 0.09 -37.15 -7.26
C PRO A 532 0.62 -36.71 -5.89
N GLN A 533 1.26 -35.54 -5.82
CA GLN A 533 1.79 -34.97 -4.58
C GLN A 533 0.77 -34.28 -3.67
N ALA A 534 -0.47 -34.13 -4.12
CA ALA A 534 -1.53 -33.46 -3.35
C ALA A 534 -2.06 -34.27 -2.16
N GLY A 535 -1.60 -35.51 -1.98
CA GLY A 535 -2.02 -36.37 -0.85
C GLY A 535 -3.49 -36.77 -0.91
N PHE A 536 -4.05 -36.87 -2.11
CA PHE A 536 -5.45 -37.25 -2.30
C PHE A 536 -5.67 -38.70 -1.95
N VAL A 537 -6.63 -38.94 -1.05
CA VAL A 537 -7.12 -40.27 -0.70
C VAL A 537 -8.50 -40.44 -1.35
N THR A 538 -8.59 -41.30 -2.37
CA THR A 538 -9.81 -41.57 -3.10
C THR A 538 -10.87 -42.20 -2.20
N ILE A 539 -12.15 -42.19 -2.62
CA ILE A 539 -13.22 -42.82 -1.85
C ILE A 539 -12.93 -44.30 -1.65
N ASP A 540 -12.45 -45.01 -2.65
CA ASP A 540 -12.11 -46.43 -2.57
C ASP A 540 -11.00 -46.70 -1.54
N GLU A 541 -9.97 -45.86 -1.51
CA GLU A 541 -8.90 -45.94 -0.52
C GLU A 541 -9.39 -45.63 0.88
N ARG A 542 -10.30 -44.65 1.04
CA ARG A 542 -10.93 -44.36 2.35
C ARG A 542 -11.68 -45.56 2.89
N PHE A 543 -12.39 -46.28 2.05
CA PHE A 543 -13.05 -47.51 2.47
C PHE A 543 -12.08 -48.68 2.75
N LYS A 544 -10.92 -48.74 2.09
CA LYS A 544 -9.86 -49.70 2.47
C LYS A 544 -9.33 -49.37 3.88
N ILE A 545 -9.01 -48.10 4.13
CA ILE A 545 -8.54 -47.63 5.46
C ILE A 545 -9.62 -47.94 6.53
N LEU A 546 -10.89 -47.67 6.26
CA LEU A 546 -11.98 -47.95 7.21
C LEU A 546 -12.09 -49.43 7.61
N ARG A 547 -11.79 -50.38 6.71
CA ARG A 547 -11.76 -51.80 7.02
C ARG A 547 -10.60 -52.24 7.90
N GLU A 548 -9.51 -51.48 7.89
CA GLU A 548 -8.28 -51.75 8.65
C GLU A 548 -8.33 -51.13 10.05
N VAL A 549 -9.33 -50.32 10.39
CA VAL A 549 -9.45 -49.66 11.70
C VAL A 549 -9.73 -50.68 12.79
N ASP A 550 -8.87 -50.76 13.81
CA ASP A 550 -9.12 -51.51 15.05
C ASP A 550 -10.05 -50.72 15.99
N TRP A 551 -11.34 -50.92 15.81
CA TRP A 551 -12.36 -50.22 16.59
C TRP A 551 -12.37 -50.59 18.08
N GLU A 552 -11.88 -51.80 18.46
CA GLU A 552 -11.78 -52.22 19.87
C GLU A 552 -10.64 -51.54 20.57
N ALA A 553 -9.50 -51.40 19.93
CA ALA A 553 -8.37 -50.70 20.48
C ALA A 553 -8.68 -49.22 20.75
N LEU A 554 -9.33 -48.54 19.79
CA LEU A 554 -9.71 -47.12 19.92
C LEU A 554 -10.66 -46.82 21.08
N ILE A 555 -11.50 -47.80 21.50
CA ILE A 555 -12.40 -47.66 22.67
C ILE A 555 -11.61 -47.83 23.97
N LYS A 556 -10.58 -48.69 23.97
CA LYS A 556 -9.78 -49.02 25.17
C LYS A 556 -8.71 -47.95 25.47
N ASP A 557 -8.13 -47.33 24.49
CA ASP A 557 -7.01 -46.38 24.60
C ASP A 557 -7.44 -44.95 24.93
N GLN A 558 -8.71 -44.68 25.19
CA GLN A 558 -9.14 -43.34 25.57
C GLN A 558 -8.65 -43.00 27.00
N PRO A 559 -7.92 -41.88 27.21
CA PRO A 559 -7.45 -41.49 28.53
C PRO A 559 -8.66 -41.30 29.45
N LEU A 560 -8.66 -42.06 30.56
CA LEU A 560 -9.58 -41.85 31.66
C LEU A 560 -9.41 -40.39 32.14
N GLN A 561 -10.45 -39.58 31.99
CA GLN A 561 -10.50 -38.28 32.67
C GLN A 561 -10.37 -38.53 34.16
N GLU A 562 -9.26 -38.13 34.78
CA GLU A 562 -9.17 -37.95 36.22
C GLU A 562 -10.29 -36.98 36.61
N THR A 563 -11.31 -37.52 37.25
CA THR A 563 -12.31 -36.74 37.97
C THR A 563 -11.55 -35.96 39.06
N ALA A 564 -11.27 -34.69 38.78
CA ALA A 564 -10.81 -33.75 39.77
C ALA A 564 -11.92 -33.62 40.84
N THR A 565 -11.81 -34.42 41.89
CA THR A 565 -12.60 -34.27 43.09
C THR A 565 -12.19 -32.93 43.69
N ILE A 566 -13.05 -31.92 43.51
CA ILE A 566 -12.92 -30.67 44.26
C ILE A 566 -13.21 -31.01 45.69
N VAL A 567 -12.15 -31.21 46.50
CA VAL A 567 -12.24 -31.18 47.94
C VAL A 567 -12.35 -29.73 48.34
N SER A 568 -13.56 -29.33 48.68
CA SER A 568 -13.83 -28.07 49.38
C SER A 568 -13.21 -28.12 50.77
N ASN A 569 -12.28 -27.23 51.05
CA ASN A 569 -11.99 -26.70 52.39
C ASN A 569 -11.94 -25.17 52.34
#